data_0ffc392ddfd822f965609d3ec0261f75
#
_entry.id   0ffc392ddfd822f965609d3ec0261f75
#
_cell.length_a   1.000
_cell.length_b   1.000
_cell.length_c   1.000
_cell.angle_alpha   90.00
_cell.angle_beta   90.00
_cell.angle_gamma   90.00
#
_symmetry.space_group_name_H-M   'P 1'
#
loop_
_entity.id
_entity.type
_entity.pdbx_description
1 polymer ?
#
loop_
_entity_poly.entity_id
_entity_poly.type
_entity_poly.pdbx_seq_one_letter_code
_entity_poly.pdbx_strand_id
1 'polypeptide(L)'
;LVEAEAGGEPPVPPTDAPITEAPITEAPITEAPITEAPITEAPITEAPITDEPVTPAPGDVIFSVGGVHYVAAGSQVSVDLTIDGEYEANGMNIWVQYDAEKLTLNSVDEGEIMKAIKDLGGMNILDFQSIPGSVRLGSMLPTDPVSGSGKIFTMNFTVAEGLEDGTEMPIEILVKEFFNMPVGGENTPIAFFAENGSIVVGEAPVTEAPITDEPTAVPTDAPNPPITGAMSLIGVGIAAIVASAGVVIFRKKEED
;
A
#
# COMPACT_ATOMS: atom_id res chain seq x y z
N LEU A 1 -25.45 -74.22 53.70
CA LEU A 1 -25.32 -75.54 53.02
C LEU A 1 -24.72 -75.28 51.63
N VAL A 2 -23.42 -75.59 51.55
CA VAL A 2 -22.83 -76.63 50.70
C VAL A 2 -22.57 -76.17 49.27
N GLU A 3 -21.55 -76.20 48.77
CA GLU A 3 -20.26 -76.86 48.46
C GLU A 3 -19.82 -76.27 47.13
N ALA A 4 -18.65 -75.73 46.99
CA ALA A 4 -17.38 -76.31 46.56
C ALA A 4 -17.48 -77.12 45.25
N GLU A 5 -16.80 -76.71 44.25
CA GLU A 5 -15.81 -77.47 43.46
C GLU A 5 -15.24 -76.55 42.36
N ALA A 6 -14.04 -76.27 42.41
CA ALA A 6 -12.84 -77.04 41.98
C ALA A 6 -12.66 -76.97 40.42
N GLY A 7 -11.69 -76.28 40.07
CA GLY A 7 -10.54 -76.76 39.34
C GLY A 7 -10.71 -77.01 37.83
N GLY A 8 -9.88 -76.43 37.10
CA GLY A 8 -9.61 -76.87 35.78
C GLY A 8 -8.86 -75.80 34.97
N GLU A 9 -7.60 -75.70 35.22
CA GLU A 9 -6.66 -74.97 34.34
C GLU A 9 -6.64 -75.65 32.97
N PRO A 10 -6.88 -74.93 31.87
CA PRO A 10 -6.78 -75.51 30.54
C PRO A 10 -5.31 -75.77 30.19
N PRO A 11 -5.02 -76.83 29.43
CA PRO A 11 -3.64 -77.22 29.11
C PRO A 11 -2.95 -76.20 28.19
N VAL A 12 -1.67 -75.93 28.51
CA VAL A 12 -0.80 -75.06 27.71
C VAL A 12 -0.53 -75.74 26.36
N PRO A 13 -0.72 -75.02 25.23
CA PRO A 13 -0.36 -75.55 23.94
C PRO A 13 1.14 -75.67 23.79
N PRO A 14 1.63 -76.61 22.96
CA PRO A 14 3.06 -76.86 22.78
C PRO A 14 3.80 -75.67 22.16
N THR A 15 4.96 -75.41 22.68
CA THR A 15 5.92 -74.42 22.20
C THR A 15 6.36 -74.81 20.80
N ASP A 16 6.02 -74.00 19.82
CA ASP A 16 6.56 -74.10 18.47
C ASP A 16 8.08 -73.82 18.47
N ALA A 17 8.81 -74.67 17.78
CA ALA A 17 10.26 -74.54 17.62
C ALA A 17 10.62 -73.26 16.82
N PRO A 18 11.71 -72.59 17.15
CA PRO A 18 12.12 -71.41 16.38
C PRO A 18 12.47 -71.76 14.93
N ILE A 19 11.75 -71.12 14.00
CA ILE A 19 12.09 -71.21 12.59
C ILE A 19 13.27 -70.29 12.35
N THR A 20 14.45 -70.88 12.14
CA THR A 20 15.64 -70.12 11.75
C THR A 20 15.59 -69.90 10.22
N GLU A 21 15.14 -68.75 9.84
CA GLU A 21 15.24 -68.35 8.43
C GLU A 21 16.70 -67.98 8.10
N ALA A 22 17.21 -68.56 7.01
CA ALA A 22 18.54 -68.25 6.52
C ALA A 22 18.63 -66.78 6.07
N PRO A 23 19.73 -66.09 6.31
CA PRO A 23 19.87 -64.71 5.87
C PRO A 23 19.92 -64.67 4.35
N ILE A 24 18.97 -63.92 3.74
CA ILE A 24 18.97 -63.61 2.32
C ILE A 24 20.05 -62.55 2.11
N THR A 25 21.18 -62.96 1.57
CA THR A 25 22.23 -62.03 1.13
C THR A 25 21.86 -61.51 -0.25
N GLU A 26 21.25 -60.37 -0.31
CA GLU A 26 21.04 -59.65 -1.59
C GLU A 26 22.40 -59.09 -2.05
N ALA A 27 22.74 -59.34 -3.30
CA ALA A 27 23.94 -58.76 -3.91
C ALA A 27 23.80 -57.24 -4.02
N PRO A 28 24.84 -56.44 -3.75
CA PRO A 28 24.76 -55.02 -3.94
C PRO A 28 24.52 -54.67 -5.39
N ILE A 29 23.41 -53.98 -5.68
CA ILE A 29 23.13 -53.41 -6.99
C ILE A 29 24.02 -52.15 -7.12
N THR A 30 25.10 -52.31 -7.87
CA THR A 30 25.96 -51.18 -8.25
C THR A 30 25.32 -50.49 -9.43
N GLU A 31 24.52 -49.46 -9.18
CA GLU A 31 24.08 -48.58 -10.25
C GLU A 31 25.25 -47.73 -10.73
N ALA A 32 25.44 -47.69 -12.03
CA ALA A 32 26.47 -46.85 -12.66
C ALA A 32 26.09 -45.36 -12.42
N PRO A 33 27.03 -44.48 -12.09
CA PRO A 33 26.74 -43.06 -11.93
C PRO A 33 26.22 -42.49 -13.28
N ILE A 34 24.98 -41.95 -13.26
CA ILE A 34 24.43 -41.21 -14.38
C ILE A 34 25.11 -39.84 -14.34
N THR A 35 26.09 -39.66 -15.21
CA THR A 35 26.72 -38.37 -15.46
C THR A 35 25.82 -37.57 -16.38
N GLU A 36 24.90 -36.80 -15.81
CA GLU A 36 24.17 -35.82 -16.61
C GLU A 36 25.13 -34.70 -17.02
N ALA A 37 25.18 -34.41 -18.33
CA ALA A 37 25.95 -33.28 -18.81
C ALA A 37 25.39 -31.97 -18.22
N PRO A 38 26.22 -31.02 -17.81
CA PRO A 38 25.72 -29.74 -17.29
C PRO A 38 24.94 -29.05 -18.41
N ILE A 39 23.65 -28.82 -18.16
CA ILE A 39 22.81 -27.95 -18.99
C ILE A 39 23.29 -26.52 -18.74
N THR A 40 24.14 -26.03 -19.66
CA THR A 40 24.51 -24.62 -19.68
C THR A 40 23.35 -23.86 -20.32
N GLU A 41 22.36 -23.43 -19.50
CA GLU A 41 21.40 -22.48 -20.00
C GLU A 41 22.13 -21.15 -20.24
N ALA A 42 21.99 -20.63 -21.47
CA ALA A 42 22.50 -19.30 -21.79
C ALA A 42 21.81 -18.28 -20.85
N PRO A 43 22.55 -17.30 -20.29
CA PRO A 43 21.92 -16.28 -19.47
C PRO A 43 20.87 -15.57 -20.32
N ILE A 44 19.61 -15.66 -19.90
CA ILE A 44 18.53 -14.85 -20.45
C ILE A 44 18.80 -13.44 -19.96
N THR A 45 19.45 -12.63 -20.79
CA THR A 45 19.56 -11.20 -20.55
C THR A 45 18.19 -10.61 -20.87
N GLU A 46 17.29 -10.59 -19.88
CA GLU A 46 16.10 -9.76 -19.99
C GLU A 46 16.57 -8.30 -20.12
N ALA A 47 16.14 -7.64 -21.20
CA ALA A 47 16.36 -6.20 -21.33
C ALA A 47 15.75 -5.53 -20.10
N PRO A 48 16.43 -4.52 -19.52
CA PRO A 48 15.85 -3.80 -18.38
C PRO A 48 14.49 -3.25 -18.83
N ILE A 49 13.42 -3.72 -18.17
CA ILE A 49 12.10 -3.13 -18.33
C ILE A 49 12.23 -1.75 -17.69
N THR A 50 12.40 -0.73 -18.51
CA THR A 50 12.28 0.65 -18.07
C THR A 50 10.79 0.87 -17.83
N ASP A 51 10.34 0.64 -16.60
CA ASP A 51 9.01 1.08 -16.19
C ASP A 51 9.02 2.62 -16.24
N GLU A 52 8.57 3.17 -17.35
CA GLU A 52 8.22 4.60 -17.38
C GLU A 52 7.14 4.81 -16.30
N PRO A 53 7.27 5.84 -15.45
CA PRO A 53 6.24 6.12 -14.44
C PRO A 53 4.91 6.36 -15.15
N VAL A 54 3.96 5.44 -14.95
CA VAL A 54 2.61 5.58 -15.50
C VAL A 54 1.93 6.70 -14.74
N THR A 55 1.67 7.81 -15.43
CA THR A 55 0.92 8.93 -14.87
C THR A 55 -0.57 8.56 -14.89
N PRO A 56 -1.30 8.71 -13.75
CA PRO A 56 -2.74 8.48 -13.73
C PRO A 56 -3.47 9.31 -14.78
N ALA A 57 -4.44 8.68 -15.46
CA ALA A 57 -5.34 9.35 -16.40
C ALA A 57 -6.57 9.91 -15.66
N PRO A 58 -7.29 10.88 -16.24
CA PRO A 58 -8.56 11.35 -15.68
C PRO A 58 -9.54 10.17 -15.51
N GLY A 59 -10.08 10.01 -14.30
CA GLY A 59 -11.00 8.93 -13.95
C GLY A 59 -10.34 7.72 -13.31
N ASP A 60 -9.02 7.60 -13.32
CA ASP A 60 -8.30 6.58 -12.57
C ASP A 60 -8.50 6.75 -11.06
N VAL A 61 -8.55 5.63 -10.35
CA VAL A 61 -8.68 5.66 -8.89
C VAL A 61 -7.32 5.90 -8.25
N ILE A 62 -7.25 6.93 -7.41
CA ILE A 62 -6.02 7.35 -6.74
C ILE A 62 -6.25 7.40 -5.24
N PHE A 63 -5.45 6.64 -4.48
CA PHE A 63 -5.30 6.82 -3.04
C PHE A 63 -4.14 7.77 -2.79
N SER A 64 -4.31 8.83 -2.01
CA SER A 64 -3.26 9.82 -1.77
C SER A 64 -3.21 10.27 -0.31
N VAL A 65 -2.00 10.58 0.17
CA VAL A 65 -1.77 11.24 1.46
C VAL A 65 -1.30 12.69 1.32
N GLY A 66 -1.50 13.29 0.14
CA GLY A 66 -1.32 14.72 -0.09
C GLY A 66 0.13 15.17 -0.26
N GLY A 67 1.05 14.29 -0.63
CA GLY A 67 2.44 14.65 -0.98
C GLY A 67 3.31 14.99 0.24
N VAL A 68 4.01 16.13 0.21
CA VAL A 68 4.98 16.52 1.26
C VAL A 68 4.38 17.54 2.21
N HIS A 69 4.42 17.23 3.52
CA HIS A 69 3.97 18.09 4.60
C HIS A 69 5.19 18.67 5.36
N TYR A 70 5.40 19.97 5.29
CA TYR A 70 6.51 20.65 6.00
C TYR A 70 6.05 21.12 7.37
N VAL A 71 6.81 20.77 8.42
CA VAL A 71 6.45 21.07 9.79
C VAL A 71 7.69 21.27 10.67
N ALA A 72 7.57 21.99 11.80
CA ALA A 72 8.66 22.08 12.75
C ALA A 72 8.78 20.81 13.61
N ALA A 73 9.98 20.48 14.09
CA ALA A 73 10.18 19.43 15.07
C ALA A 73 9.35 19.71 16.33
N GLY A 74 8.76 18.70 16.94
CA GLY A 74 7.89 18.81 18.12
C GLY A 74 6.46 19.30 17.82
N SER A 75 6.14 19.68 16.58
CA SER A 75 4.80 20.18 16.25
C SER A 75 3.82 19.06 15.89
N GLN A 76 2.54 19.44 15.81
CA GLN A 76 1.49 18.55 15.34
C GLN A 76 1.24 18.75 13.84
N VAL A 77 0.90 17.65 13.16
CA VAL A 77 0.54 17.65 11.74
C VAL A 77 -0.60 16.66 11.51
N SER A 78 -1.53 17.04 10.64
CA SER A 78 -2.63 16.19 10.20
C SER A 78 -2.38 15.76 8.74
N VAL A 79 -2.48 14.47 8.47
CA VAL A 79 -2.33 13.89 7.14
C VAL A 79 -3.61 13.16 6.78
N ASP A 80 -4.23 13.57 5.69
CA ASP A 80 -5.47 12.96 5.19
C ASP A 80 -5.13 11.82 4.24
N LEU A 81 -5.75 10.65 4.42
CA LEU A 81 -5.85 9.64 3.37
C LEU A 81 -7.11 9.91 2.58
N THR A 82 -6.96 10.16 1.29
CA THR A 82 -8.04 10.41 0.35
C THR A 82 -8.13 9.34 -0.72
N ILE A 83 -9.30 9.21 -1.32
CA ILE A 83 -9.52 8.47 -2.56
C ILE A 83 -10.16 9.42 -3.57
N ASP A 84 -9.69 9.38 -4.80
CA ASP A 84 -10.23 10.14 -5.93
C ASP A 84 -10.39 9.24 -7.14
N GLY A 85 -11.36 9.55 -8.02
CA GLY A 85 -11.61 8.81 -9.25
C GLY A 85 -13.01 8.21 -9.35
N GLU A 86 -13.21 7.41 -10.40
CA GLU A 86 -14.47 6.75 -10.68
C GLU A 86 -14.42 5.27 -10.28
N TYR A 87 -15.18 4.87 -9.26
CA TYR A 87 -15.22 3.50 -8.76
C TYR A 87 -16.56 3.17 -8.11
N GLU A 88 -16.82 1.88 -7.97
CA GLU A 88 -17.88 1.29 -7.14
C GLU A 88 -17.25 0.18 -6.32
N ALA A 89 -17.07 0.38 -5.01
CA ALA A 89 -16.37 -0.58 -4.15
C ALA A 89 -17.26 -1.13 -3.04
N ASN A 90 -17.23 -2.46 -2.86
CA ASN A 90 -17.87 -3.15 -1.74
C ASN A 90 -16.86 -3.52 -0.65
N GLY A 91 -15.56 -3.50 -0.94
CA GLY A 91 -14.55 -3.79 0.04
C GLY A 91 -13.24 -3.10 -0.22
N MET A 92 -12.58 -2.72 0.88
CA MET A 92 -11.22 -2.19 0.86
C MET A 92 -10.45 -2.63 2.11
N ASN A 93 -9.18 -2.93 1.92
CA ASN A 93 -8.23 -3.21 2.98
C ASN A 93 -6.98 -2.37 2.73
N ILE A 94 -6.83 -1.32 3.51
CA ILE A 94 -5.79 -0.30 3.32
C ILE A 94 -4.95 -0.21 4.57
N TRP A 95 -3.64 -0.20 4.40
CA TRP A 95 -2.67 0.04 5.45
C TRP A 95 -1.90 1.30 5.11
N VAL A 96 -1.68 2.15 6.10
CA VAL A 96 -0.76 3.28 6.00
C VAL A 96 0.38 3.03 6.97
N GLN A 97 1.62 3.06 6.46
CA GLN A 97 2.83 2.87 7.26
C GLN A 97 3.57 4.18 7.45
N TYR A 98 4.17 4.35 8.62
CA TYR A 98 4.94 5.53 9.00
C TYR A 98 6.03 5.16 10.03
N ASP A 99 7.00 6.03 10.24
CA ASP A 99 8.08 5.86 11.21
C ASP A 99 7.59 6.21 12.63
N ALA A 100 7.28 5.18 13.43
CA ALA A 100 6.80 5.35 14.81
C ALA A 100 7.87 5.84 15.81
N GLU A 101 9.16 5.85 15.43
CA GLU A 101 10.22 6.42 16.26
C GLU A 101 10.26 7.95 16.16
N LYS A 102 9.82 8.48 15.01
CA LYS A 102 9.82 9.92 14.72
C LYS A 102 8.43 10.56 14.75
N LEU A 103 7.36 9.76 14.55
CA LEU A 103 5.98 10.20 14.49
C LEU A 103 5.15 9.50 15.55
N THR A 104 4.60 10.23 16.48
CA THR A 104 3.60 9.72 17.43
C THR A 104 2.21 9.95 16.86
N LEU A 105 1.47 8.89 16.56
CA LEU A 105 0.09 8.96 16.13
C LEU A 105 -0.82 9.21 17.36
N ASN A 106 -1.47 10.36 17.42
CA ASN A 106 -2.34 10.75 18.51
C ASN A 106 -3.78 10.24 18.34
N SER A 107 -4.33 10.39 17.14
CA SER A 107 -5.68 9.94 16.78
C SER A 107 -5.82 9.70 15.29
N VAL A 108 -6.88 8.95 14.94
CA VAL A 108 -7.36 8.81 13.57
C VAL A 108 -8.83 9.21 13.54
N ASP A 109 -9.17 10.20 12.73
CA ASP A 109 -10.52 10.72 12.60
C ASP A 109 -11.17 10.22 11.29
N GLU A 110 -12.40 9.72 11.38
CA GLU A 110 -13.14 9.18 10.23
C GLU A 110 -13.49 10.29 9.22
N GLY A 111 -13.20 10.04 7.95
CA GLY A 111 -13.59 10.88 6.83
C GLY A 111 -14.98 10.58 6.27
N GLU A 112 -15.30 11.24 5.15
CA GLU A 112 -16.59 11.13 4.47
C GLU A 112 -16.84 9.72 3.93
N ILE A 113 -15.82 9.06 3.38
CA ILE A 113 -15.94 7.72 2.80
C ILE A 113 -16.29 6.69 3.87
N MET A 114 -15.61 6.71 5.01
CA MET A 114 -15.93 5.80 6.12
C MET A 114 -17.35 6.02 6.66
N LYS A 115 -17.82 7.28 6.70
CA LYS A 115 -19.20 7.61 7.09
C LYS A 115 -20.20 7.09 6.04
N ALA A 116 -19.94 7.31 4.75
CA ALA A 116 -20.77 6.83 3.66
C ALA A 116 -20.91 5.29 3.68
N ILE A 117 -19.82 4.56 3.97
CA ILE A 117 -19.84 3.11 4.16
C ILE A 117 -20.82 2.70 5.26
N LYS A 118 -20.79 3.38 6.42
CA LYS A 118 -21.72 3.12 7.52
C LYS A 118 -23.17 3.44 7.15
N ASP A 119 -23.40 4.55 6.46
CA ASP A 119 -24.73 4.99 6.03
C ASP A 119 -25.35 4.00 5.03
N LEU A 120 -24.53 3.34 4.23
CA LEU A 120 -24.93 2.24 3.33
C LEU A 120 -25.07 0.87 4.04
N GLY A 121 -24.95 0.84 5.38
CA GLY A 121 -25.06 -0.40 6.17
C GLY A 121 -23.81 -1.26 6.18
N GLY A 122 -22.69 -0.72 5.72
CA GLY A 122 -21.38 -1.35 5.77
C GLY A 122 -20.69 -1.24 7.13
N MET A 123 -19.53 -1.86 7.23
CA MET A 123 -18.72 -1.91 8.45
C MET A 123 -17.30 -1.43 8.16
N ASN A 124 -16.74 -0.65 9.08
CA ASN A 124 -15.34 -0.26 9.09
C ASN A 124 -14.65 -0.86 10.33
N ILE A 125 -13.50 -1.46 10.15
CA ILE A 125 -12.60 -1.91 11.21
C ILE A 125 -11.31 -1.10 11.07
N LEU A 126 -11.12 -0.17 12.00
CA LEU A 126 -9.94 0.70 12.05
C LEU A 126 -9.06 0.30 13.23
N ASP A 127 -7.82 -0.09 12.94
CA ASP A 127 -6.81 -0.44 13.93
C ASP A 127 -5.54 0.39 13.71
N PHE A 128 -5.19 1.19 14.72
CA PHE A 128 -3.98 2.01 14.76
C PHE A 128 -3.22 1.88 16.09
N GLN A 129 -3.61 0.91 16.92
CA GLN A 129 -3.03 0.70 18.24
C GLN A 129 -2.26 -0.61 18.36
N SER A 130 -2.64 -1.63 17.59
CA SER A 130 -2.06 -2.97 17.74
C SER A 130 -0.64 -3.07 17.21
N ILE A 131 -0.28 -2.31 16.18
CA ILE A 131 1.06 -2.30 15.58
C ILE A 131 1.55 -0.86 15.45
N PRO A 132 2.58 -0.47 16.20
CA PRO A 132 3.23 0.83 16.05
C PRO A 132 3.68 1.06 14.60
N GLY A 133 3.51 2.27 14.08
CA GLY A 133 3.89 2.62 12.72
C GLY A 133 2.92 2.15 11.65
N SER A 134 1.70 1.69 12.02
CA SER A 134 0.72 1.23 11.04
C SER A 134 -0.71 1.65 11.42
N VAL A 135 -1.42 2.26 10.47
CA VAL A 135 -2.88 2.44 10.51
C VAL A 135 -3.50 1.49 9.51
N ARG A 136 -4.48 0.70 9.92
CA ARG A 136 -5.12 -0.31 9.09
C ARG A 136 -6.61 -0.12 9.09
N LEU A 137 -7.17 -0.07 7.89
CA LEU A 137 -8.61 -0.01 7.66
C LEU A 137 -9.05 -1.21 6.85
N GLY A 138 -9.98 -1.98 7.39
CA GLY A 138 -10.79 -2.95 6.66
C GLY A 138 -12.21 -2.45 6.56
N SER A 139 -12.77 -2.38 5.35
CA SER A 139 -14.16 -1.96 5.13
C SER A 139 -14.88 -2.95 4.24
N MET A 140 -16.16 -3.19 4.53
CA MET A 140 -17.00 -4.06 3.72
C MET A 140 -18.45 -3.57 3.71
N LEU A 141 -19.05 -3.62 2.52
CA LEU A 141 -20.45 -3.32 2.27
C LEU A 141 -21.16 -4.58 1.73
N PRO A 142 -22.32 -4.96 2.30
CA PRO A 142 -23.00 -6.20 1.92
C PRO A 142 -23.79 -6.13 0.60
N THR A 143 -24.18 -4.92 0.17
CA THR A 143 -25.05 -4.71 -0.99
C THR A 143 -24.58 -3.58 -1.87
N ASP A 144 -24.95 -2.34 -1.52
CA ASP A 144 -24.68 -1.18 -2.34
C ASP A 144 -23.20 -0.76 -2.22
N PRO A 145 -22.49 -0.55 -3.31
CA PRO A 145 -21.10 -0.12 -3.27
C PRO A 145 -20.98 1.33 -2.82
N VAL A 146 -19.85 1.66 -2.18
CA VAL A 146 -19.44 3.06 -1.99
C VAL A 146 -18.78 3.56 -3.25
N SER A 147 -19.00 4.83 -3.57
CA SER A 147 -18.42 5.52 -4.72
C SER A 147 -18.14 6.98 -4.37
N GLY A 148 -17.41 7.66 -5.25
CA GLY A 148 -17.13 9.09 -5.16
C GLY A 148 -15.83 9.40 -4.43
N SER A 149 -15.30 10.58 -4.74
CA SER A 149 -14.05 11.09 -4.17
C SER A 149 -14.27 11.66 -2.78
N GLY A 150 -13.26 11.54 -1.92
CA GLY A 150 -13.31 12.12 -0.59
C GLY A 150 -12.25 11.59 0.36
N LYS A 151 -12.32 12.10 1.57
CA LYS A 151 -11.43 11.68 2.64
C LYS A 151 -11.89 10.35 3.24
N ILE A 152 -10.95 9.40 3.37
CA ILE A 152 -11.18 8.13 4.04
C ILE A 152 -11.02 8.34 5.55
N PHE A 153 -9.86 8.86 5.99
CA PHE A 153 -9.60 9.26 7.37
C PHE A 153 -8.47 10.29 7.45
N THR A 154 -8.36 10.95 8.62
CA THR A 154 -7.26 11.86 8.96
C THR A 154 -6.41 11.24 10.05
N MET A 155 -5.11 11.20 9.87
CA MET A 155 -4.12 10.82 10.87
C MET A 155 -3.54 12.07 11.52
N ASN A 156 -3.60 12.17 12.85
CA ASN A 156 -3.06 13.29 13.60
C ASN A 156 -1.78 12.86 14.31
N PHE A 157 -0.65 13.41 13.88
CA PHE A 157 0.66 13.09 14.41
C PHE A 157 1.24 14.21 15.27
N THR A 158 2.12 13.82 16.18
CA THR A 158 3.14 14.72 16.78
C THR A 158 4.50 14.28 16.27
N VAL A 159 5.24 15.20 15.70
CA VAL A 159 6.62 15.00 15.26
C VAL A 159 7.55 15.00 16.47
N ALA A 160 8.52 14.09 16.52
CA ALA A 160 9.48 14.04 17.60
C ALA A 160 10.27 15.36 17.72
N GLU A 161 10.60 15.72 18.96
CA GLU A 161 11.48 16.87 19.22
C GLU A 161 12.92 16.58 18.83
N GLY A 162 13.67 17.63 18.49
CA GLY A 162 15.12 17.54 18.24
C GLY A 162 15.51 16.88 16.92
N LEU A 163 14.57 16.64 16.01
CA LEU A 163 14.88 16.23 14.65
C LEU A 163 15.49 17.41 13.88
N GLU A 164 16.50 17.12 13.05
CA GLU A 164 17.16 18.10 12.20
C GLU A 164 16.27 18.54 11.03
N ASP A 165 16.40 19.79 10.60
CA ASP A 165 15.74 20.29 9.40
C ASP A 165 16.13 19.43 8.18
N GLY A 166 15.13 19.11 7.33
CA GLY A 166 15.29 18.22 6.21
C GLY A 166 15.11 16.74 6.57
N THR A 167 14.86 16.38 7.84
CA THR A 167 14.51 14.99 8.20
C THR A 167 13.20 14.62 7.53
N GLU A 168 13.25 13.60 6.67
CA GLU A 168 12.09 13.08 5.97
C GLU A 168 11.54 11.83 6.67
N MET A 169 10.21 11.78 6.80
CA MET A 169 9.44 10.68 7.40
C MET A 169 8.40 10.23 6.37
N PRO A 170 8.67 9.17 5.61
CA PRO A 170 7.75 8.66 4.59
C PRO A 170 6.42 8.21 5.20
N ILE A 171 5.33 8.43 4.47
CA ILE A 171 4.00 7.91 4.71
C ILE A 171 3.65 7.04 3.50
N GLU A 172 3.56 5.73 3.70
CA GLU A 172 3.36 4.76 2.64
C GLU A 172 1.95 4.17 2.68
N ILE A 173 1.29 4.12 1.53
CA ILE A 173 -0.04 3.53 1.35
C ILE A 173 0.12 2.13 0.77
N LEU A 174 -0.43 1.12 1.45
CA LEU A 174 -0.48 -0.27 1.00
C LEU A 174 -1.94 -0.71 0.88
N VAL A 175 -2.50 -0.67 -0.32
CA VAL A 175 -3.83 -1.20 -0.59
C VAL A 175 -3.72 -2.70 -0.81
N LYS A 176 -4.19 -3.49 0.16
CA LYS A 176 -4.12 -4.95 0.14
C LYS A 176 -5.26 -5.54 -0.67
N GLU A 177 -6.44 -4.93 -0.57
CA GLU A 177 -7.64 -5.35 -1.29
C GLU A 177 -8.46 -4.10 -1.63
N PHE A 178 -8.97 -4.05 -2.84
CA PHE A 178 -9.93 -3.05 -3.29
C PHE A 178 -10.77 -3.67 -4.40
N PHE A 179 -12.07 -3.88 -4.13
CA PHE A 179 -12.90 -4.69 -5.00
C PHE A 179 -14.37 -4.27 -5.00
N ASN A 180 -15.04 -4.59 -6.11
CA ASN A 180 -16.49 -4.62 -6.24
C ASN A 180 -16.99 -6.06 -6.02
N MET A 181 -18.14 -6.20 -5.39
CA MET A 181 -18.79 -7.49 -5.16
C MET A 181 -20.26 -7.38 -5.56
N PRO A 182 -20.60 -7.59 -6.84
CA PRO A 182 -22.00 -7.56 -7.29
C PRO A 182 -22.80 -8.68 -6.62
N VAL A 183 -24.08 -8.42 -6.36
CA VAL A 183 -24.97 -9.38 -5.68
C VAL A 183 -24.99 -10.72 -6.42
N GLY A 184 -24.53 -11.79 -5.75
CA GLY A 184 -24.43 -13.13 -6.33
C GLY A 184 -23.27 -13.34 -7.30
N GLY A 185 -22.36 -12.38 -7.41
CA GLY A 185 -21.14 -12.44 -8.22
C GLY A 185 -19.88 -12.72 -7.42
N GLU A 186 -18.77 -12.77 -8.13
CA GLU A 186 -17.43 -12.89 -7.54
C GLU A 186 -16.83 -11.51 -7.29
N ASN A 187 -15.89 -11.45 -6.34
CA ASN A 187 -15.13 -10.22 -6.08
C ASN A 187 -14.32 -9.84 -7.32
N THR A 188 -14.56 -8.64 -7.84
CA THR A 188 -13.84 -8.08 -8.97
C THR A 188 -12.86 -7.02 -8.47
N PRO A 189 -11.54 -7.23 -8.60
CA PRO A 189 -10.55 -6.23 -8.21
C PRO A 189 -10.70 -4.95 -9.02
N ILE A 190 -10.59 -3.81 -8.34
CA ILE A 190 -10.59 -2.49 -8.95
C ILE A 190 -9.14 -2.01 -9.07
N ALA A 191 -8.75 -1.55 -10.26
CA ALA A 191 -7.42 -0.97 -10.47
C ALA A 191 -7.31 0.39 -9.77
N PHE A 192 -6.13 0.70 -9.23
CA PHE A 192 -5.88 1.95 -8.52
C PHE A 192 -4.41 2.36 -8.61
N PHE A 193 -4.14 3.61 -8.30
CA PHE A 193 -2.82 4.16 -8.02
C PHE A 193 -2.72 4.51 -6.53
N ALA A 194 -1.51 4.45 -5.97
CA ALA A 194 -1.23 4.89 -4.62
C ALA A 194 -0.13 5.96 -4.64
N GLU A 195 -0.48 7.16 -4.24
CA GLU A 195 0.43 8.29 -4.12
C GLU A 195 0.87 8.45 -2.67
N ASN A 196 2.06 7.96 -2.39
CA ASN A 196 2.71 8.11 -1.11
C ASN A 196 3.07 9.57 -0.85
N GLY A 197 3.30 9.90 0.41
CA GLY A 197 3.75 11.23 0.81
C GLY A 197 4.84 11.15 1.86
N SER A 198 5.19 12.31 2.42
CA SER A 198 6.11 12.39 3.54
C SER A 198 5.83 13.59 4.42
N ILE A 199 6.29 13.52 5.67
CA ILE A 199 6.39 14.65 6.56
C ILE A 199 7.87 15.04 6.62
N VAL A 200 8.18 16.31 6.39
CA VAL A 200 9.56 16.84 6.39
C VAL A 200 9.70 17.92 7.45
N VAL A 201 10.72 17.79 8.29
CA VAL A 201 11.03 18.80 9.29
C VAL A 201 11.63 20.02 8.61
N GLY A 202 11.08 21.22 8.90
CA GLY A 202 11.55 22.49 8.37
C GLY A 202 10.47 23.25 7.59
N GLU A 203 10.90 24.25 6.88
CA GLU A 203 10.02 25.06 6.02
C GLU A 203 10.06 24.55 4.58
N ALA A 204 8.94 24.72 3.88
CA ALA A 204 8.88 24.41 2.45
C ALA A 204 9.94 25.22 1.68
N PRO A 205 10.67 24.61 0.73
CA PRO A 205 11.63 25.32 -0.08
C PRO A 205 10.94 26.48 -0.83
N VAL A 206 11.47 27.70 -0.65
CA VAL A 206 11.02 28.85 -1.42
C VAL A 206 11.42 28.65 -2.87
N THR A 207 10.45 28.32 -3.72
CA THR A 207 10.67 28.33 -5.17
C THR A 207 10.76 29.80 -5.58
N GLU A 208 11.98 30.32 -5.79
CA GLU A 208 12.13 31.64 -6.41
C GLU A 208 11.42 31.58 -7.77
N ALA A 209 10.46 32.49 -7.95
CA ALA A 209 9.82 32.63 -9.24
C ALA A 209 10.93 32.88 -10.30
N PRO A 210 10.87 32.26 -11.48
CA PRO A 210 11.87 32.54 -12.52
C PRO A 210 11.94 34.04 -12.75
N ILE A 211 13.14 34.60 -12.55
CA ILE A 211 13.41 36.01 -12.87
C ILE A 211 13.17 36.12 -14.36
N THR A 212 11.98 36.61 -14.74
CA THR A 212 11.75 37.03 -16.11
C THR A 212 12.60 38.29 -16.27
N ASP A 213 13.74 38.16 -16.90
CA ASP A 213 14.51 39.32 -17.35
C ASP A 213 13.56 40.18 -18.19
N GLU A 214 13.04 41.23 -17.57
CA GLU A 214 12.30 42.26 -18.27
C GLU A 214 13.23 42.80 -19.36
N PRO A 215 12.89 42.70 -20.64
CA PRO A 215 13.74 43.22 -21.70
C PRO A 215 13.98 44.69 -21.43
N THR A 216 15.23 45.07 -21.15
CA THR A 216 15.70 46.45 -21.00
C THR A 216 15.21 47.19 -22.24
N ALA A 217 14.19 48.04 -22.07
CA ALA A 217 13.67 48.90 -23.13
C ALA A 217 14.82 49.86 -23.53
N VAL A 218 15.33 49.67 -24.75
CA VAL A 218 16.18 50.65 -25.41
C VAL A 218 15.37 51.93 -25.54
N PRO A 219 15.87 53.09 -25.07
CA PRO A 219 15.14 54.35 -25.23
C PRO A 219 15.15 54.73 -26.70
N THR A 220 14.00 54.59 -27.36
CA THR A 220 13.76 55.15 -28.67
C THR A 220 13.11 56.48 -28.46
N ASP A 221 13.89 57.56 -28.69
CA ASP A 221 13.37 58.91 -28.86
C ASP A 221 12.41 58.96 -30.03
N ALA A 222 11.09 59.10 -29.76
CA ALA A 222 10.12 59.56 -30.75
C ALA A 222 8.91 60.19 -30.03
N PRO A 223 8.35 61.25 -30.60
CA PRO A 223 7.44 62.19 -29.91
C PRO A 223 6.03 61.63 -29.69
N ASN A 224 5.51 62.00 -28.55
CA ASN A 224 4.19 61.71 -27.96
C ASN A 224 2.99 62.08 -28.83
N PRO A 225 1.97 61.25 -28.98
CA PRO A 225 0.59 61.64 -29.15
C PRO A 225 -0.36 61.15 -28.04
N PRO A 226 -1.58 61.66 -27.91
CA PRO A 226 -2.27 61.82 -26.65
C PRO A 226 -3.05 60.60 -26.17
N ILE A 227 -3.26 60.59 -24.85
CA ILE A 227 -3.94 59.64 -23.98
C ILE A 227 -5.40 59.38 -24.39
N THR A 228 -5.75 58.11 -24.53
CA THR A 228 -7.13 57.63 -24.32
C THR A 228 -7.08 56.25 -23.61
N GLY A 229 -7.84 56.16 -22.50
CA GLY A 229 -7.71 55.07 -21.52
C GLY A 229 -8.16 53.69 -22.00
N ALA A 230 -7.51 52.70 -21.43
CA ALA A 230 -8.04 51.34 -21.32
C ALA A 230 -7.54 50.67 -20.02
N MET A 231 -8.46 50.16 -19.25
CA MET A 231 -8.24 49.41 -18.02
C MET A 231 -7.49 48.09 -18.33
N SER A 232 -6.38 47.84 -17.61
CA SER A 232 -5.68 46.57 -17.65
C SER A 232 -6.22 45.66 -16.55
N LEU A 233 -6.79 44.52 -16.94
CA LEU A 233 -7.14 43.43 -16.06
C LEU A 233 -5.88 42.62 -15.77
N ILE A 234 -5.49 42.59 -14.50
CA ILE A 234 -4.39 41.72 -13.99
C ILE A 234 -4.93 40.29 -13.88
N GLY A 235 -4.49 39.43 -14.78
CA GLY A 235 -4.71 37.99 -14.67
C GLY A 235 -3.72 37.35 -13.71
N VAL A 236 -4.21 36.81 -12.58
CA VAL A 236 -3.41 35.99 -11.68
C VAL A 236 -3.30 34.60 -12.28
N GLY A 237 -2.12 34.25 -12.77
CA GLY A 237 -1.79 32.90 -13.20
C GLY A 237 -1.41 32.05 -12.00
N ILE A 238 -2.19 31.01 -11.71
CA ILE A 238 -1.83 29.97 -10.75
C ILE A 238 -0.90 29.00 -11.46
N ALA A 239 0.37 28.98 -11.07
CA ALA A 239 1.30 27.95 -11.52
C ALA A 239 1.11 26.72 -10.60
N ALA A 240 0.66 25.62 -11.18
CA ALA A 240 0.62 24.33 -10.51
C ALA A 240 2.05 23.77 -10.41
N ILE A 241 2.52 23.58 -9.19
CA ILE A 241 3.77 22.87 -8.91
C ILE A 241 3.44 21.37 -8.87
N VAL A 242 3.95 20.62 -9.85
CA VAL A 242 3.90 19.16 -9.84
C VAL A 242 5.09 18.69 -9.00
N ALA A 243 4.83 18.32 -7.74
CA ALA A 243 5.78 17.55 -6.96
C ALA A 243 5.73 16.10 -7.47
N SER A 244 6.87 15.56 -7.90
CA SER A 244 6.97 14.17 -8.33
C SER A 244 6.91 13.23 -7.11
N ALA A 245 5.70 12.88 -6.68
CA ALA A 245 5.49 11.77 -5.79
C ALA A 245 5.68 10.47 -6.59
N GLY A 246 6.51 9.55 -6.07
CA GLY A 246 6.72 8.25 -6.70
C GLY A 246 5.42 7.45 -6.68
N VAL A 247 4.91 7.08 -7.84
CA VAL A 247 3.72 6.23 -7.99
C VAL A 247 4.16 4.77 -7.92
N VAL A 248 3.62 4.01 -6.98
CA VAL A 248 3.84 2.56 -6.87
C VAL A 248 2.63 1.84 -7.45
N ILE A 249 2.83 1.09 -8.54
CA ILE A 249 1.78 0.31 -9.17
C ILE A 249 1.84 -1.12 -8.65
N PHE A 250 0.77 -1.58 -8.02
CA PHE A 250 0.60 -2.99 -7.66
C PHE A 250 -0.25 -3.70 -8.71
N ARG A 251 0.39 -4.47 -9.59
CA ARG A 251 -0.31 -5.46 -10.42
C ARG A 251 -0.24 -6.82 -9.72
N LYS A 252 -1.39 -7.41 -9.45
CA LYS A 252 -1.48 -8.80 -9.03
C LYS A 252 -1.09 -9.67 -10.24
N LYS A 253 0.00 -10.43 -10.13
CA LYS A 253 0.37 -11.45 -11.08
C LYS A 253 -0.61 -12.61 -10.90
N GLU A 254 -1.43 -12.88 -11.90
CA GLU A 254 -2.17 -14.14 -12.00
C GLU A 254 -1.14 -15.22 -12.28
N GLU A 255 -0.97 -16.15 -11.35
CA GLU A 255 -0.27 -17.40 -11.61
C GLU A 255 -1.29 -18.39 -12.18
N ASP A 256 -1.03 -18.82 -13.42
CA ASP A 256 -1.68 -19.97 -14.03
C ASP A 256 -1.29 -21.29 -13.32
#